data_2d08dedd568b6a99c3ecea9e29485800
#
_entry.id   2d08dedd568b6a99c3ecea9e29485800
#
_cell.length_a   1.000
_cell.length_b   1.000
_cell.length_c   1.000
_cell.angle_alpha   90.00
_cell.angle_beta   90.00
_cell.angle_gamma   90.00
#
_symmetry.space_group_name_H-M   'P 1'
#
loop_
_entity.id
_entity.type
_entity.pdbx_description
1 polymer ?
#
loop_
_entity_poly.entity_id
_entity_poly.type
_entity_poly.pdbx_seq_one_letter_code
_entity_poly.pdbx_strand_id
1 'polypeptide(L)'
;MKSNPVNSSTSQIDTNRLADFVLLIQRSCILNLSSELSKGNLSFPQFFLLTYLSSEDYLTMSAIAKKMGHSTAAATGLVDRLEKLSFVERVHAAEDRRKIMVRITSEGSAIVSTMRGHIASELSSIMADMDDEEAQSVAVANDAIIGKDLH
;
A
#
# COMPACT_ATOMS: atom_id res chain seq x y z
N MET A 1 1.68 55.68 1.93
CA MET A 1 1.26 54.44 1.25
C MET A 1 2.00 53.30 1.90
N LYS A 2 1.36 52.61 2.83
CA LYS A 2 1.94 51.43 3.52
C LYS A 2 1.41 50.20 2.82
N SER A 3 2.29 49.52 2.11
CA SER A 3 2.04 48.20 1.51
C SER A 3 1.84 47.17 2.62
N ASN A 4 0.66 46.61 2.69
CA ASN A 4 0.36 45.44 3.52
C ASN A 4 1.14 44.25 2.96
N PRO A 5 1.88 43.47 3.78
CA PRO A 5 2.38 42.21 3.35
C PRO A 5 1.19 41.23 3.32
N VAL A 6 0.96 40.67 2.14
CA VAL A 6 0.06 39.53 1.94
C VAL A 6 0.61 38.39 2.79
N ASN A 7 -0.12 38.09 3.86
CA ASN A 7 0.17 36.99 4.76
C ASN A 7 -0.16 35.69 4.01
N SER A 8 0.83 35.11 3.36
CA SER A 8 0.77 33.75 2.81
C SER A 8 0.83 32.78 3.99
N SER A 9 -0.33 32.56 4.61
CA SER A 9 -0.55 31.42 5.51
C SER A 9 -0.56 30.15 4.67
N THR A 10 0.62 29.72 4.23
CA THR A 10 0.84 28.34 3.88
C THR A 10 0.69 27.61 5.21
N SER A 11 -0.38 26.86 5.39
CA SER A 11 -0.62 26.01 6.56
C SER A 11 0.61 25.11 6.71
N GLN A 12 1.47 25.46 7.65
CA GLN A 12 2.66 24.68 7.95
C GLN A 12 2.14 23.38 8.55
N ILE A 13 2.27 22.29 7.81
CA ILE A 13 1.85 20.95 8.26
C ILE A 13 2.59 20.69 9.58
N ASP A 14 1.84 20.51 10.66
CA ASP A 14 2.41 20.07 11.94
C ASP A 14 2.84 18.61 11.80
N THR A 15 4.13 18.42 11.56
CA THR A 15 4.72 17.08 11.35
C THR A 15 4.57 16.18 12.58
N ASN A 16 4.46 16.73 13.79
CA ASN A 16 4.23 15.94 15.01
C ASN A 16 2.80 15.39 15.02
N ARG A 17 1.80 16.23 14.74
CA ARG A 17 0.40 15.79 14.62
C ARG A 17 0.23 14.77 13.50
N LEU A 18 0.91 14.97 12.36
CA LEU A 18 0.91 14.00 11.27
C LEU A 18 1.56 12.67 11.70
N ALA A 19 2.65 12.70 12.45
CA ALA A 19 3.28 11.49 12.99
C ALA A 19 2.35 10.74 13.94
N ASP A 20 1.68 11.45 14.85
CA ASP A 20 0.69 10.85 15.77
C ASP A 20 -0.48 10.23 15.00
N PHE A 21 -0.95 10.89 13.95
CA PHE A 21 -1.99 10.36 13.07
C PHE A 21 -1.54 9.07 12.35
N VAL A 22 -0.32 9.06 11.80
CA VAL A 22 0.25 7.86 11.17
C VAL A 22 0.38 6.71 12.17
N LEU A 23 0.81 6.97 13.41
CA LEU A 23 0.89 5.95 14.45
C LEU A 23 -0.49 5.41 14.86
N LEU A 24 -1.50 6.27 14.92
CA LEU A 24 -2.88 5.87 15.19
C LEU A 24 -3.42 4.96 14.09
N ILE A 25 -3.24 5.37 12.82
CA ILE A 25 -3.62 4.56 11.66
C ILE A 25 -2.90 3.22 11.66
N GLN A 26 -1.59 3.22 11.85
CA GLN A 26 -0.82 1.98 11.90
C GLN A 26 -1.35 1.02 12.96
N ARG A 27 -1.65 1.51 14.16
CA ARG A 27 -2.19 0.68 15.23
C ARG A 27 -3.54 0.08 14.86
N SER A 28 -4.47 0.87 14.36
CA SER A 28 -5.82 0.42 13.97
C SER A 28 -5.76 -0.53 12.79
N CYS A 29 -5.05 -0.14 11.71
CA CYS A 29 -4.94 -0.94 10.50
C CYS A 29 -4.18 -2.25 10.73
N ILE A 30 -3.09 -2.26 11.52
CA ILE A 30 -2.33 -3.48 11.79
C ILE A 30 -3.18 -4.51 12.54
N LEU A 31 -3.94 -4.09 13.55
CA LEU A 31 -4.76 -5.01 14.33
C LEU A 31 -5.87 -5.64 13.46
N ASN A 32 -6.59 -4.82 12.71
CA ASN A 32 -7.66 -5.28 11.83
C ASN A 32 -7.12 -6.10 10.65
N LEU A 33 -6.06 -5.60 10.00
CA LEU A 33 -5.40 -6.28 8.91
C LEU A 33 -4.82 -7.63 9.33
N SER A 34 -4.22 -7.74 10.52
CA SER A 34 -3.70 -8.99 11.07
C SER A 34 -4.79 -10.04 11.23
N SER A 35 -5.97 -9.64 11.71
CA SER A 35 -7.13 -10.54 11.85
C SER A 35 -7.59 -11.07 10.49
N GLU A 36 -7.73 -10.19 9.50
CA GLU A 36 -8.18 -10.58 8.14
C GLU A 36 -7.13 -11.41 7.39
N LEU A 37 -5.84 -11.02 7.49
CA LEU A 37 -4.76 -11.81 6.90
C LEU A 37 -4.69 -13.22 7.50
N SER A 38 -4.94 -13.36 8.79
CA SER A 38 -4.98 -14.67 9.47
C SER A 38 -6.09 -15.56 8.93
N LYS A 39 -7.27 -15.02 8.61
CA LYS A 39 -8.37 -15.74 7.96
C LYS A 39 -7.98 -16.23 6.56
N GLY A 40 -7.25 -15.41 5.80
CA GLY A 40 -6.70 -15.77 4.48
C GLY A 40 -5.41 -16.60 4.52
N ASN A 41 -4.91 -16.94 5.72
CA ASN A 41 -3.63 -17.64 5.90
C ASN A 41 -2.44 -16.92 5.24
N LEU A 42 -2.47 -15.60 5.27
CA LEU A 42 -1.48 -14.71 4.68
C LEU A 42 -0.59 -14.06 5.76
N SER A 43 0.68 -13.86 5.44
CA SER A 43 1.57 -12.99 6.18
C SER A 43 1.61 -11.58 5.59
N PHE A 44 2.05 -10.58 6.37
CA PHE A 44 2.25 -9.23 5.87
C PHE A 44 3.14 -9.16 4.60
N PRO A 45 4.32 -9.82 4.54
CA PRO A 45 5.13 -9.81 3.33
C PRO A 45 4.41 -10.37 2.11
N GLN A 46 3.59 -11.40 2.27
CA GLN A 46 2.78 -11.97 1.19
C GLN A 46 1.71 -10.98 0.71
N PHE A 47 1.03 -10.32 1.64
CA PHE A 47 0.05 -9.29 1.31
C PHE A 47 0.70 -8.10 0.58
N PHE A 48 1.84 -7.60 1.05
CA PHE A 48 2.57 -6.54 0.35
C PHE A 48 2.98 -6.94 -1.05
N LEU A 49 3.41 -8.18 -1.26
CA LEU A 49 3.69 -8.66 -2.61
C LEU A 49 2.43 -8.63 -3.50
N LEU A 50 1.27 -9.03 -2.97
CA LEU A 50 0.00 -8.93 -3.71
C LEU A 50 -0.36 -7.49 -4.06
N THR A 51 -0.12 -6.52 -3.15
CA THR A 51 -0.37 -5.10 -3.45
C THR A 51 0.53 -4.58 -4.57
N TYR A 52 1.80 -4.97 -4.61
CA TYR A 52 2.69 -4.62 -5.72
C TYR A 52 2.22 -5.24 -7.05
N LEU A 53 1.82 -6.51 -7.03
CA LEU A 53 1.34 -7.20 -8.23
C LEU A 53 -0.03 -6.67 -8.69
N SER A 54 -0.82 -6.07 -7.81
CA SER A 54 -2.12 -5.50 -8.19
C SER A 54 -2.00 -4.18 -8.97
N SER A 55 -0.84 -3.50 -8.87
CA SER A 55 -0.55 -2.26 -9.59
C SER A 55 0.29 -2.47 -10.86
N GLU A 56 0.70 -3.70 -11.13
CA GLU A 56 1.56 -4.07 -12.25
C GLU A 56 0.93 -5.25 -12.99
N ASP A 57 1.08 -5.31 -14.30
CA ASP A 57 0.58 -6.46 -15.06
C ASP A 57 1.32 -7.75 -14.68
N TYR A 58 2.66 -7.66 -14.53
CA TYR A 58 3.53 -8.74 -14.06
C TYR A 58 4.87 -8.23 -13.58
N LEU A 59 5.52 -8.99 -12.71
CA LEU A 59 6.87 -8.73 -12.20
C LEU A 59 7.77 -9.95 -12.42
N THR A 60 9.04 -9.69 -12.72
CA THR A 60 10.08 -10.74 -12.70
C THR A 60 10.46 -11.08 -11.26
N MET A 61 11.02 -12.28 -11.02
CA MET A 61 11.52 -12.68 -9.71
C MET A 61 12.56 -11.70 -9.13
N SER A 62 13.42 -11.15 -9.99
CA SER A 62 14.42 -10.15 -9.58
C SER A 62 13.77 -8.79 -9.22
N ALA A 63 12.73 -8.38 -9.95
CA ALA A 63 11.98 -7.17 -9.60
C ALA A 63 11.24 -7.34 -8.27
N ILE A 64 10.63 -8.50 -8.02
CA ILE A 64 9.99 -8.83 -6.74
C ILE A 64 11.01 -8.76 -5.60
N ALA A 65 12.15 -9.43 -5.74
CA ALA A 65 13.20 -9.43 -4.73
C ALA A 65 13.67 -8.00 -4.41
N LYS A 66 13.86 -7.17 -5.42
CA LYS A 66 14.24 -5.76 -5.27
C LYS A 66 13.16 -4.94 -4.56
N LYS A 67 11.90 -5.02 -5.00
CA LYS A 67 10.76 -4.29 -4.42
C LYS A 67 10.53 -4.68 -2.95
N MET A 68 10.72 -5.95 -2.63
CA MET A 68 10.52 -6.48 -1.27
C MET A 68 11.74 -6.28 -0.36
N GLY A 69 12.90 -5.83 -0.89
CA GLY A 69 14.14 -5.73 -0.13
C GLY A 69 14.68 -7.11 0.33
N HIS A 70 14.42 -8.15 -0.45
CA HIS A 70 14.74 -9.54 -0.10
C HIS A 70 15.72 -10.17 -1.08
N SER A 71 16.35 -11.28 -0.69
CA SER A 71 17.09 -12.14 -1.62
C SER A 71 16.12 -12.82 -2.60
N THR A 72 16.63 -13.22 -3.77
CA THR A 72 15.84 -13.96 -4.75
C THR A 72 15.27 -15.27 -4.18
N ALA A 73 16.02 -15.93 -3.30
CA ALA A 73 15.55 -17.15 -2.64
C ALA A 73 14.35 -16.88 -1.70
N ALA A 74 14.40 -15.79 -0.92
CA ALA A 74 13.29 -15.39 -0.06
C ALA A 74 12.06 -14.96 -0.87
N ALA A 75 12.27 -14.20 -1.96
CA ALA A 75 11.20 -13.83 -2.89
C ALA A 75 10.55 -15.07 -3.53
N THR A 76 11.35 -16.08 -3.91
CA THR A 76 10.84 -17.36 -4.42
C THR A 76 9.93 -18.04 -3.42
N GLY A 77 10.34 -18.12 -2.15
CA GLY A 77 9.51 -18.72 -1.09
C GLY A 77 8.19 -17.98 -0.86
N LEU A 78 8.17 -16.64 -0.98
CA LEU A 78 6.93 -15.87 -0.91
C LEU A 78 5.99 -16.19 -2.08
N VAL A 79 6.53 -16.19 -3.31
CA VAL A 79 5.77 -16.50 -4.53
C VAL A 79 5.24 -17.93 -4.49
N ASP A 80 6.05 -18.92 -4.11
CA ASP A 80 5.64 -20.34 -4.00
C ASP A 80 4.42 -20.51 -3.08
N ARG A 81 4.43 -19.77 -1.95
CA ARG A 81 3.33 -19.85 -1.00
C ARG A 81 2.07 -19.16 -1.54
N LEU A 82 2.19 -18.02 -2.19
CA LEU A 82 1.05 -17.35 -2.82
C LEU A 82 0.47 -18.13 -4.01
N GLU A 83 1.32 -18.83 -4.76
CA GLU A 83 0.88 -19.71 -5.85
C GLU A 83 0.12 -20.93 -5.33
N LYS A 84 0.57 -21.55 -4.21
CA LYS A 84 -0.18 -22.63 -3.52
C LYS A 84 -1.55 -22.19 -3.00
N LEU A 85 -1.69 -20.90 -2.68
CA LEU A 85 -2.96 -20.30 -2.28
C LEU A 85 -3.80 -19.84 -3.49
N SER A 86 -3.31 -20.01 -4.70
CA SER A 86 -3.92 -19.57 -5.95
C SER A 86 -4.06 -18.04 -6.09
N PHE A 87 -3.29 -17.27 -5.34
CA PHE A 87 -3.35 -15.80 -5.38
C PHE A 87 -2.44 -15.17 -6.43
N VAL A 88 -1.45 -15.91 -6.87
CA VAL A 88 -0.56 -15.55 -7.98
C VAL A 88 -0.35 -16.75 -8.89
N GLU A 89 0.10 -16.48 -10.09
CA GLU A 89 0.54 -17.51 -11.05
C GLU A 89 1.83 -17.10 -11.73
N ARG A 90 2.63 -18.09 -12.09
CA ARG A 90 3.81 -17.92 -12.93
C ARG A 90 3.42 -18.07 -14.39
N VAL A 91 3.84 -17.11 -15.20
CA VAL A 91 3.64 -17.12 -16.64
C VAL A 91 4.98 -16.94 -17.37
N HIS A 92 5.10 -17.46 -18.56
CA HIS A 92 6.28 -17.19 -19.40
C HIS A 92 6.09 -15.87 -20.14
N ALA A 93 7.15 -15.07 -20.23
CA ALA A 93 7.10 -13.85 -21.04
C ALA A 93 6.85 -14.22 -22.52
N ALA A 94 6.00 -13.44 -23.18
CA ALA A 94 5.63 -13.69 -24.58
C ALA A 94 6.84 -13.62 -25.53
N GLU A 95 7.80 -12.74 -25.20
CA GLU A 95 8.99 -12.47 -26.03
C GLU A 95 10.15 -13.43 -25.72
N ASP A 96 10.21 -14.00 -24.51
CA ASP A 96 11.27 -14.91 -24.09
C ASP A 96 10.73 -15.94 -23.07
N ARG A 97 10.46 -17.15 -23.56
CA ARG A 97 9.94 -18.25 -22.74
C ARG A 97 10.88 -18.70 -21.61
N ARG A 98 12.12 -18.21 -21.57
CA ARG A 98 13.05 -18.47 -20.47
C ARG A 98 12.80 -17.54 -19.28
N LYS A 99 12.11 -16.43 -19.50
CA LYS A 99 11.78 -15.48 -18.44
C LYS A 99 10.45 -15.86 -17.79
N ILE A 100 10.52 -16.17 -16.51
CA ILE A 100 9.33 -16.40 -15.69
C ILE A 100 8.90 -15.07 -15.10
N MET A 101 7.65 -14.75 -15.30
CA MET A 101 6.96 -13.59 -14.77
C MET A 101 5.93 -14.06 -13.74
N VAL A 102 5.60 -13.23 -12.78
CA VAL A 102 4.56 -13.48 -11.77
C VAL A 102 3.48 -12.43 -11.95
N ARG A 103 2.24 -12.86 -11.97
CA ARG A 103 1.08 -11.98 -11.96
C ARG A 103 0.08 -12.38 -10.88
N ILE A 104 -0.72 -11.41 -10.46
CA ILE A 104 -1.82 -11.65 -9.53
C ILE A 104 -2.98 -12.34 -10.25
N THR A 105 -3.69 -13.22 -9.56
CA THR A 105 -4.93 -13.84 -10.04
C THR A 105 -6.15 -12.98 -9.65
N SER A 106 -7.35 -13.36 -10.14
CA SER A 106 -8.61 -12.77 -9.71
C SER A 106 -8.84 -12.93 -8.20
N GLU A 107 -8.49 -14.09 -7.65
CA GLU A 107 -8.59 -14.39 -6.23
C GLU A 107 -7.65 -13.51 -5.40
N GLY A 108 -6.40 -13.37 -5.84
CA GLY A 108 -5.42 -12.47 -5.22
C GLY A 108 -5.88 -11.00 -5.26
N SER A 109 -6.39 -10.55 -6.41
CA SER A 109 -6.95 -9.20 -6.57
C SER A 109 -8.14 -8.95 -5.66
N ALA A 110 -9.02 -9.92 -5.48
CA ALA A 110 -10.17 -9.83 -4.58
C ALA A 110 -9.73 -9.61 -3.13
N ILE A 111 -8.66 -10.30 -2.67
CA ILE A 111 -8.10 -10.09 -1.33
C ILE A 111 -7.58 -8.66 -1.16
N VAL A 112 -6.77 -8.18 -2.11
CA VAL A 112 -6.24 -6.81 -2.06
C VAL A 112 -7.38 -5.79 -2.02
N SER A 113 -8.43 -5.98 -2.83
CA SER A 113 -9.60 -5.12 -2.89
C SER A 113 -10.37 -5.11 -1.56
N THR A 114 -10.61 -6.28 -0.97
CA THR A 114 -11.27 -6.42 0.33
C THR A 114 -10.50 -5.71 1.44
N MET A 115 -9.18 -5.93 1.50
CA MET A 115 -8.32 -5.29 2.49
C MET A 115 -8.30 -3.77 2.32
N ARG A 116 -8.23 -3.30 1.08
CA ARG A 116 -8.30 -1.87 0.77
C ARG A 116 -9.62 -1.26 1.25
N GLY A 117 -10.73 -1.96 1.06
CA GLY A 117 -12.05 -1.55 1.55
C GLY A 117 -12.10 -1.42 3.08
N HIS A 118 -11.53 -2.38 3.81
CA HIS A 118 -11.44 -2.32 5.26
C HIS A 118 -10.59 -1.13 5.73
N ILE A 119 -9.42 -0.93 5.13
CA ILE A 119 -8.55 0.23 5.44
C ILE A 119 -9.28 1.54 5.16
N ALA A 120 -9.95 1.66 4.03
CA ALA A 120 -10.70 2.86 3.67
C ALA A 120 -11.85 3.15 4.66
N SER A 121 -12.56 2.10 5.13
CA SER A 121 -13.62 2.23 6.13
C SER A 121 -13.07 2.71 7.47
N GLU A 122 -11.94 2.15 7.92
CA GLU A 122 -11.27 2.57 9.16
C GLU A 122 -10.81 4.03 9.08
N LEU A 123 -10.17 4.40 7.97
CA LEU A 123 -9.75 5.78 7.73
C LEU A 123 -10.94 6.75 7.74
N SER A 124 -12.04 6.38 7.08
CA SER A 124 -13.27 7.20 7.07
C SER A 124 -13.84 7.38 8.49
N SER A 125 -13.80 6.33 9.31
CA SER A 125 -14.24 6.42 10.71
C SER A 125 -13.36 7.36 11.53
N ILE A 126 -12.04 7.26 11.39
CA ILE A 126 -11.08 8.14 12.08
C ILE A 126 -11.27 9.59 11.61
N MET A 127 -11.42 9.81 10.30
CA MET A 127 -11.59 11.15 9.74
C MET A 127 -12.94 11.80 10.08
N ALA A 128 -13.98 11.02 10.38
CA ALA A 128 -15.28 11.55 10.79
C ALA A 128 -15.24 12.30 12.14
N ASP A 129 -14.26 11.99 12.98
CA ASP A 129 -14.05 12.62 14.29
C ASP A 129 -13.09 13.83 14.22
N MET A 130 -12.54 14.13 13.04
CA MET A 130 -11.62 15.25 12.82
C MET A 130 -12.36 16.56 12.59
N ASP A 131 -11.78 17.67 13.04
CA ASP A 131 -12.25 18.99 12.65
C ASP A 131 -11.81 19.35 11.21
N ASP A 132 -12.38 20.43 10.66
CA ASP A 132 -12.13 20.86 9.27
C ASP A 132 -10.65 21.20 9.03
N GLU A 133 -9.93 21.74 10.02
CA GLU A 133 -8.52 22.10 9.90
C GLU A 133 -7.63 20.84 9.86
N GLU A 134 -7.95 19.86 10.70
CA GLU A 134 -7.26 18.56 10.72
C GLU A 134 -7.48 17.80 9.41
N ALA A 135 -8.73 17.73 8.94
CA ALA A 135 -9.08 17.08 7.68
C ALA A 135 -8.37 17.72 6.48
N GLN A 136 -8.31 19.06 6.44
CA GLN A 136 -7.59 19.78 5.39
C GLN A 136 -6.08 19.50 5.43
N SER A 137 -5.49 19.44 6.62
CA SER A 137 -4.05 19.12 6.78
C SER A 137 -3.71 17.72 6.28
N VAL A 138 -4.58 16.74 6.55
CA VAL A 138 -4.42 15.37 6.06
C VAL A 138 -4.57 15.32 4.54
N ALA A 139 -5.54 16.02 3.96
CA ALA A 139 -5.75 16.06 2.52
C ALA A 139 -4.53 16.62 1.78
N VAL A 140 -3.96 17.73 2.26
CA VAL A 140 -2.76 18.34 1.69
C VAL A 140 -1.56 17.40 1.78
N ALA A 141 -1.38 16.72 2.91
CA ALA A 141 -0.29 15.76 3.09
C ALA A 141 -0.46 14.54 2.15
N ASN A 142 -1.67 14.04 1.99
CA ASN A 142 -1.99 12.94 1.09
C ASN A 142 -1.63 13.28 -0.36
N ASP A 143 -2.04 14.44 -0.86
CA ASP A 143 -1.74 14.88 -2.22
C ASP A 143 -0.23 15.04 -2.46
N ALA A 144 0.50 15.55 -1.45
CA ALA A 144 1.95 15.70 -1.52
C ALA A 144 2.70 14.37 -1.54
N ILE A 145 2.18 13.32 -0.89
CA ILE A 145 2.78 11.99 -0.83
C ILE A 145 2.45 11.22 -2.11
N ILE A 146 1.19 11.13 -2.49
CA ILE A 146 0.74 10.36 -3.66
C ILE A 146 1.30 10.97 -4.95
N GLY A 147 1.39 12.28 -5.04
CA GLY A 147 1.95 12.97 -6.20
C GLY A 147 3.44 12.69 -6.45
N LYS A 148 4.18 12.17 -5.46
CA LYS A 148 5.60 11.78 -5.60
C LYS A 148 5.80 10.33 -6.00
N ASP A 149 4.87 9.44 -5.69
CA ASP A 149 5.01 8.00 -5.96
C ASP A 149 4.46 7.58 -7.33
N LEU A 150 3.84 8.50 -8.08
CA LEU A 150 3.31 8.27 -9.43
C LEU A 150 4.31 8.61 -10.56
N HIS A 151 5.56 8.88 -10.23
CA HIS A 151 6.68 9.07 -11.14
C HIS A 151 7.85 8.19 -10.71
#